data_3a0ff2b8f4c565567c18527282f106a6
#
_entry.id   3a0ff2b8f4c565567c18527282f106a6
#
_cell.length_a   1.000
_cell.length_b   1.000
_cell.length_c   1.000
_cell.angle_alpha   90.00
_cell.angle_beta   90.00
_cell.angle_gamma   90.00
#
_symmetry.space_group_name_H-M   'P 1'
#
loop_
_entity.id
_entity.type
_entity.pdbx_description
1 polymer ?
#
loop_
_entity_poly.entity_id
_entity_poly.type
_entity_poly.pdbx_seq_one_letter_code
_entity_poly.pdbx_strand_id
1 'polypeptide(L)'
;MKIAVCDDEKAVRGALVQQIRQLGNQDEITELEDARALSFSAVGQFEVIFLDIEMPGINGMEFVKRLRDRQAADKVLPFGSLPLIIFVTGYQEYMGKAFSVSAFDFLTKPVQVESLHRVYERARQFVNSRADKESVIKIKSAGENYTVAPSEIKYVESCNRKNIVHFRDGRKLEYYGTMSELEQKLSGNFFRIHKGYLVNMAYLVKYDRTSVTLQGKEELMMSKYRYPDFVKAYMEYLK
;
A
#
# COMPACT_ATOMS: atom_id res chain seq x y z
N MET A 1 -2.21 15.71 -0.15
CA MET A 1 -1.46 14.57 -0.72
C MET A 1 -0.22 15.07 -1.47
N LYS A 2 0.80 14.21 -1.61
CA LYS A 2 1.93 14.45 -2.52
C LYS A 2 1.64 13.76 -3.85
N ILE A 3 1.45 14.54 -4.88
CA ILE A 3 0.97 14.08 -6.20
C ILE A 3 2.03 14.37 -7.27
N ALA A 4 2.34 13.39 -8.11
CA ALA A 4 3.06 13.63 -9.35
C ALA A 4 2.09 13.62 -10.55
N VAL A 5 2.28 14.53 -11.49
CA VAL A 5 1.61 14.53 -12.80
C VAL A 5 2.69 14.42 -13.86
N CYS A 6 2.73 13.29 -14.55
CA CYS A 6 3.75 12.95 -15.54
C CYS A 6 3.11 12.80 -16.92
N ASP A 7 3.42 13.72 -17.82
CA ASP A 7 2.88 13.80 -19.17
C ASP A 7 3.83 14.68 -20.00
N ASP A 8 4.22 14.29 -21.19
CA ASP A 8 5.15 15.06 -22.02
C ASP A 8 4.49 16.29 -22.66
N GLU A 9 3.16 16.26 -22.84
CA GLU A 9 2.39 17.38 -23.36
C GLU A 9 2.13 18.45 -22.29
N LYS A 10 2.91 19.54 -22.29
CA LYS A 10 2.80 20.64 -21.32
C LYS A 10 1.39 21.20 -21.14
N ALA A 11 0.61 21.30 -22.22
CA ALA A 11 -0.75 21.85 -22.17
C ALA A 11 -1.70 20.89 -21.43
N VAL A 12 -1.61 19.59 -21.70
CA VAL A 12 -2.41 18.54 -21.07
C VAL A 12 -2.04 18.43 -19.60
N ARG A 13 -0.75 18.38 -19.29
CA ARG A 13 -0.21 18.36 -17.92
C ARG A 13 -0.70 19.56 -17.11
N GLY A 14 -0.56 20.78 -17.64
CA GLY A 14 -1.01 21.99 -16.96
C GLY A 14 -2.51 22.04 -16.72
N ALA A 15 -3.33 21.60 -17.69
CA ALA A 15 -4.78 21.52 -17.53
C ALA A 15 -5.17 20.54 -16.42
N LEU A 16 -4.55 19.35 -16.38
CA LEU A 16 -4.80 18.36 -15.34
C LEU A 16 -4.39 18.87 -13.94
N VAL A 17 -3.22 19.51 -13.84
CA VAL A 17 -2.75 20.13 -12.60
C VAL A 17 -3.73 21.19 -12.10
N GLN A 18 -4.24 22.05 -13.00
CA GLN A 18 -5.24 23.06 -12.65
C GLN A 18 -6.53 22.43 -12.10
N GLN A 19 -7.03 21.37 -12.75
CA GLN A 19 -8.21 20.66 -12.29
C GLN A 19 -7.98 20.00 -10.91
N ILE A 20 -6.83 19.35 -10.70
CA ILE A 20 -6.49 18.72 -9.38
C ILE A 20 -6.41 19.78 -8.29
N ARG A 21 -5.82 20.94 -8.54
CA ARG A 21 -5.76 22.05 -7.56
C ARG A 21 -7.13 22.58 -7.14
N GLN A 22 -8.13 22.50 -8.02
CA GLN A 22 -9.51 22.87 -7.67
C GLN A 22 -10.17 21.86 -6.71
N LEU A 23 -9.72 20.59 -6.73
CA LEU A 23 -10.23 19.52 -5.86
C LEU A 23 -9.51 19.47 -4.50
N GLY A 24 -8.22 19.78 -4.47
CA GLY A 24 -7.39 19.72 -3.26
C GLY A 24 -6.38 20.87 -3.19
N ASN A 25 -6.77 21.99 -2.60
CA ASN A 25 -5.96 23.22 -2.51
C ASN A 25 -4.71 23.10 -1.61
N GLN A 26 -4.59 22.03 -0.81
CA GLN A 26 -3.44 21.77 0.07
C GLN A 26 -2.51 20.68 -0.48
N ASP A 27 -2.79 20.14 -1.68
CA ASP A 27 -1.96 19.11 -2.27
C ASP A 27 -0.65 19.68 -2.82
N GLU A 28 0.44 18.98 -2.57
CA GLU A 28 1.75 19.25 -3.14
C GLU A 28 1.85 18.55 -4.50
N ILE A 29 1.83 19.33 -5.59
CA ILE A 29 1.83 18.77 -6.95
C ILE A 29 3.18 19.03 -7.61
N THR A 30 3.81 17.96 -8.08
CA THR A 30 5.04 17.98 -8.89
C THR A 30 4.72 17.63 -10.33
N GLU A 31 5.10 18.50 -11.25
CA GLU A 31 4.96 18.29 -12.69
C GLU A 31 6.23 17.64 -13.25
N LEU A 32 6.07 16.59 -14.05
CA LEU A 32 7.14 15.85 -14.69
C LEU A 32 6.85 15.68 -16.18
N GLU A 33 7.86 15.90 -17.01
CA GLU A 33 7.73 15.79 -18.47
C GLU A 33 8.04 14.38 -18.98
N ASP A 34 8.61 13.52 -18.11
CA ASP A 34 9.12 12.23 -18.52
C ASP A 34 9.15 11.26 -17.31
N ALA A 35 8.77 10.02 -17.53
CA ALA A 35 8.84 8.98 -16.53
C ALA A 35 10.27 8.68 -16.02
N ARG A 36 11.32 9.05 -16.74
CA ARG A 36 12.71 8.95 -16.30
C ARG A 36 13.00 9.83 -15.08
N ALA A 37 12.28 10.95 -14.93
CA ALA A 37 12.35 11.78 -13.73
C ALA A 37 11.77 11.08 -12.47
N LEU A 38 10.90 10.08 -12.67
CA LEU A 38 10.39 9.18 -11.62
C LEU A 38 11.42 8.07 -11.34
N SER A 39 12.61 8.44 -10.87
CA SER A 39 13.57 7.41 -10.45
C SER A 39 12.96 6.51 -9.38
N PHE A 40 13.39 5.25 -9.30
CA PHE A 40 12.89 4.30 -8.30
C PHE A 40 13.09 4.78 -6.85
N SER A 41 14.08 5.61 -6.60
CA SER A 41 14.32 6.26 -5.30
C SER A 41 13.37 7.44 -5.04
N ALA A 42 12.90 8.13 -6.08
CA ALA A 42 12.04 9.29 -5.97
C ALA A 42 10.54 8.92 -5.96
N VAL A 43 10.16 7.76 -6.52
CA VAL A 43 8.76 7.32 -6.61
C VAL A 43 8.11 7.24 -5.22
N GLY A 44 8.84 6.78 -4.21
CA GLY A 44 8.33 6.62 -2.84
C GLY A 44 7.99 7.93 -2.12
N GLN A 45 8.35 9.09 -2.66
CA GLN A 45 7.96 10.39 -2.09
C GLN A 45 6.53 10.81 -2.46
N PHE A 46 5.93 10.17 -3.47
CA PHE A 46 4.58 10.46 -3.92
C PHE A 46 3.56 9.46 -3.35
N GLU A 47 2.37 9.95 -3.07
CA GLU A 47 1.23 9.12 -2.65
C GLU A 47 0.37 8.72 -3.86
N VAL A 48 0.30 9.61 -4.87
CA VAL A 48 -0.47 9.40 -6.10
C VAL A 48 0.37 9.87 -7.29
N ILE A 49 0.36 9.10 -8.38
CA ILE A 49 0.97 9.48 -9.65
C ILE A 49 -0.08 9.39 -10.75
N PHE A 50 -0.39 10.52 -11.37
CA PHE A 50 -1.09 10.57 -12.66
C PHE A 50 -0.03 10.43 -13.75
N LEU A 51 -0.13 9.39 -14.55
CA LEU A 51 0.92 8.98 -15.48
C LEU A 51 0.35 8.78 -16.88
N ASP A 52 0.88 9.50 -17.86
CA ASP A 52 0.59 9.16 -19.25
C ASP A 52 1.26 7.83 -19.64
N ILE A 53 0.61 7.10 -20.52
CA ILE A 53 1.12 5.85 -21.06
C ILE A 53 2.09 6.12 -22.20
N GLU A 54 1.73 7.00 -23.12
CA GLU A 54 2.54 7.28 -24.30
C GLU A 54 3.37 8.54 -24.11
N MET A 55 4.61 8.33 -23.71
CA MET A 55 5.62 9.39 -23.59
C MET A 55 6.89 9.00 -24.36
N PRO A 56 7.65 9.96 -24.88
CA PRO A 56 8.94 9.70 -25.51
C PRO A 56 9.91 8.97 -24.58
N GLY A 57 10.50 7.89 -25.05
CA GLY A 57 11.53 7.15 -24.34
C GLY A 57 11.02 5.96 -23.54
N ILE A 58 10.29 6.14 -22.46
CA ILE A 58 9.75 5.03 -21.65
C ILE A 58 8.23 5.12 -21.65
N ASN A 59 7.57 4.06 -22.13
CA ASN A 59 6.13 3.90 -22.03
C ASN A 59 5.73 3.76 -20.54
N GLY A 60 4.70 4.51 -20.11
CA GLY A 60 4.23 4.53 -18.72
C GLY A 60 3.84 3.15 -18.18
N MET A 61 3.26 2.28 -19.02
CA MET A 61 2.95 0.89 -18.62
C MET A 61 4.21 0.07 -18.32
N GLU A 62 5.25 0.22 -19.18
CA GLU A 62 6.52 -0.46 -18.98
C GLU A 62 7.22 0.04 -17.71
N PHE A 63 7.17 1.35 -17.47
CA PHE A 63 7.69 1.94 -16.24
C PHE A 63 7.03 1.31 -15.01
N VAL A 64 5.69 1.25 -14.95
CA VAL A 64 4.96 0.68 -13.82
C VAL A 64 5.26 -0.81 -13.66
N LYS A 65 5.35 -1.55 -14.76
CA LYS A 65 5.74 -2.96 -14.71
C LYS A 65 7.12 -3.14 -14.07
N ARG A 66 8.13 -2.40 -14.53
CA ARG A 66 9.48 -2.43 -13.94
C ARG A 66 9.48 -2.05 -12.46
N LEU A 67 8.65 -1.07 -12.08
CA LEU A 67 8.48 -0.66 -10.68
C LEU A 67 7.92 -1.81 -9.82
N ARG A 68 6.91 -2.53 -10.32
CA ARG A 68 6.29 -3.69 -9.63
C ARG A 68 7.24 -4.89 -9.55
N ASP A 69 7.93 -5.20 -10.66
CA ASP A 69 8.91 -6.30 -10.71
C ASP A 69 10.05 -6.05 -9.70
N ARG A 70 10.53 -4.82 -9.61
CA ARG A 70 11.57 -4.46 -8.63
C ARG A 70 11.06 -4.52 -7.20
N GLN A 71 9.85 -4.08 -6.92
CA GLN A 71 9.24 -4.22 -5.60
C GLN A 71 9.16 -5.69 -5.18
N ALA A 72 8.81 -6.58 -6.11
CA ALA A 72 8.76 -8.02 -5.84
C ALA A 72 10.15 -8.63 -5.59
N ALA A 73 11.19 -8.11 -6.26
CA ALA A 73 12.58 -8.58 -6.13
C ALA A 73 13.27 -8.05 -4.87
N ASP A 74 13.13 -6.75 -4.58
CA ASP A 74 13.97 -6.06 -3.59
C ASP A 74 13.48 -6.21 -2.14
N LYS A 75 12.35 -6.84 -1.84
CA LYS A 75 11.80 -7.07 -0.46
C LYS A 75 11.91 -5.87 0.52
N VAL A 76 12.42 -4.73 0.04
CA VAL A 76 12.82 -3.54 0.84
C VAL A 76 11.62 -2.61 1.06
N LEU A 77 10.68 -2.58 0.13
CA LEU A 77 9.49 -1.73 0.25
C LEU A 77 8.29 -2.57 0.71
N PRO A 78 7.59 -2.17 1.77
CA PRO A 78 6.36 -2.84 2.19
C PRO A 78 5.35 -2.85 1.05
N PHE A 79 4.61 -3.94 0.93
CA PHE A 79 3.44 -3.97 0.05
C PHE A 79 2.51 -2.82 0.50
N GLY A 80 2.22 -1.87 -0.38
CA GLY A 80 1.43 -0.68 -0.04
C GLY A 80 2.22 0.62 0.14
N SER A 81 3.57 0.60 0.11
CA SER A 81 4.40 1.82 0.15
C SER A 81 4.58 2.49 -1.22
N LEU A 82 4.18 1.83 -2.29
CA LEU A 82 4.20 2.45 -3.62
C LEU A 82 3.01 3.40 -3.81
N PRO A 83 3.20 4.47 -4.59
CA PRO A 83 2.13 5.39 -4.93
C PRO A 83 0.98 4.68 -5.66
N LEU A 84 -0.20 5.25 -5.54
CA LEU A 84 -1.33 4.90 -6.39
C LEU A 84 -1.04 5.40 -7.80
N ILE A 85 -1.06 4.49 -8.77
CA ILE A 85 -0.85 4.83 -10.17
C ILE A 85 -2.21 5.00 -10.84
N ILE A 86 -2.45 6.18 -11.39
CA ILE A 86 -3.63 6.51 -12.18
C ILE A 86 -3.14 6.83 -13.59
N PHE A 87 -3.46 5.97 -14.54
CA PHE A 87 -3.10 6.26 -15.92
C PHE A 87 -4.00 7.33 -16.54
N VAL A 88 -3.39 8.22 -17.33
CA VAL A 88 -4.09 9.29 -18.07
C VAL A 88 -3.65 9.22 -19.53
N THR A 89 -4.51 8.74 -20.44
CA THR A 89 -4.10 8.54 -21.83
C THR A 89 -5.27 8.70 -22.79
N GLY A 90 -4.96 9.01 -24.05
CA GLY A 90 -5.94 9.04 -25.16
C GLY A 90 -6.36 7.66 -25.68
N TYR A 91 -5.67 6.60 -25.31
CA TYR A 91 -5.81 5.27 -25.90
C TYR A 91 -6.56 4.30 -24.98
N GLN A 92 -7.83 4.03 -25.32
CA GLN A 92 -8.72 3.17 -24.53
C GLN A 92 -8.28 1.68 -24.51
N GLU A 93 -7.52 1.25 -25.52
CA GLU A 93 -7.00 -0.13 -25.62
C GLU A 93 -6.07 -0.51 -24.49
N TYR A 94 -5.46 0.46 -23.79
CA TYR A 94 -4.62 0.20 -22.64
C TYR A 94 -5.41 -0.07 -21.35
N MET A 95 -6.71 0.22 -21.33
CA MET A 95 -7.56 0.01 -20.14
C MET A 95 -7.52 -1.44 -19.65
N GLY A 96 -7.63 -2.42 -20.58
CA GLY A 96 -7.53 -3.84 -20.23
C GLY A 96 -6.15 -4.27 -19.71
N LYS A 97 -5.09 -3.62 -20.20
CA LYS A 97 -3.70 -3.90 -19.80
C LYS A 97 -3.32 -3.23 -18.49
N ALA A 98 -3.98 -2.12 -18.10
CA ALA A 98 -3.72 -1.41 -16.85
C ALA A 98 -3.97 -2.31 -15.62
N PHE A 99 -4.93 -3.22 -15.69
CA PHE A 99 -5.18 -4.21 -14.64
C PHE A 99 -3.98 -5.16 -14.41
N SER A 100 -3.24 -5.51 -15.47
CA SER A 100 -2.09 -6.44 -15.37
C SER A 100 -0.91 -5.85 -14.59
N VAL A 101 -0.82 -4.53 -14.45
CA VAL A 101 0.24 -3.83 -13.71
C VAL A 101 -0.27 -3.25 -12.38
N SER A 102 -1.46 -3.67 -11.92
CA SER A 102 -2.06 -3.22 -10.66
C SER A 102 -2.17 -1.68 -10.58
N ALA A 103 -2.66 -1.05 -11.64
CA ALA A 103 -3.03 0.36 -11.62
C ALA A 103 -4.22 0.58 -10.67
N PHE A 104 -4.25 1.72 -10.00
CA PHE A 104 -5.35 2.10 -9.11
C PHE A 104 -6.59 2.50 -9.91
N ASP A 105 -6.40 3.29 -10.97
CA ASP A 105 -7.48 3.74 -11.85
C ASP A 105 -6.94 4.16 -13.22
N PHE A 106 -7.86 4.59 -14.09
CA PHE A 106 -7.59 4.99 -15.47
C PHE A 106 -8.48 6.16 -15.85
N LEU A 107 -7.90 7.18 -16.51
CA LEU A 107 -8.60 8.35 -17.06
C LEU A 107 -8.30 8.48 -18.56
N THR A 108 -9.32 8.73 -19.36
CA THR A 108 -9.17 8.98 -20.79
C THR A 108 -9.01 10.47 -21.08
N LYS A 109 -8.07 10.82 -21.96
CA LYS A 109 -7.95 12.19 -22.50
C LYS A 109 -9.03 12.44 -23.57
N PRO A 110 -9.69 13.61 -23.59
CA PRO A 110 -9.58 14.70 -22.62
C PRO A 110 -10.20 14.34 -21.28
N VAL A 111 -9.51 14.68 -20.19
CA VAL A 111 -9.93 14.33 -18.83
C VAL A 111 -11.19 15.10 -18.44
N GLN A 112 -12.28 14.38 -18.21
CA GLN A 112 -13.55 14.95 -17.79
C GLN A 112 -13.51 15.22 -16.27
N VAL A 113 -14.02 16.40 -15.89
CA VAL A 113 -13.96 16.88 -14.49
C VAL A 113 -14.62 15.89 -13.52
N GLU A 114 -15.77 15.32 -13.90
CA GLU A 114 -16.51 14.37 -13.07
C GLU A 114 -15.74 13.04 -12.88
N SER A 115 -15.05 12.58 -13.90
CA SER A 115 -14.23 11.38 -13.85
C SER A 115 -13.00 11.60 -12.96
N LEU A 116 -12.33 12.75 -13.13
CA LEU A 116 -11.21 13.14 -12.29
C LEU A 116 -11.64 13.26 -10.82
N HIS A 117 -12.75 13.93 -10.54
CA HIS A 117 -13.27 14.11 -9.18
C HIS A 117 -13.50 12.76 -8.48
N ARG A 118 -14.16 11.83 -9.17
CA ARG A 118 -14.43 10.49 -8.64
C ARG A 118 -13.12 9.73 -8.31
N VAL A 119 -12.17 9.74 -9.25
CA VAL A 119 -10.88 9.03 -9.08
C VAL A 119 -10.04 9.68 -7.99
N TYR A 120 -10.00 11.02 -7.95
CA TYR A 120 -9.28 11.80 -6.94
C TYR A 120 -9.83 11.54 -5.53
N GLU A 121 -11.17 11.55 -5.35
CA GLU A 121 -11.78 11.28 -4.05
C GLU A 121 -11.51 9.86 -3.55
N ARG A 122 -11.57 8.86 -4.46
CA ARG A 122 -11.19 7.48 -4.12
C ARG A 122 -9.72 7.39 -3.71
N ALA A 123 -8.82 8.04 -4.47
CA ALA A 123 -7.40 8.06 -4.15
C ALA A 123 -7.16 8.73 -2.78
N ARG A 124 -7.80 9.88 -2.52
CA ARG A 124 -7.70 10.60 -1.25
C ARG A 124 -8.17 9.77 -0.07
N GLN A 125 -9.33 9.09 -0.19
CA GLN A 125 -9.83 8.19 0.85
C GLN A 125 -8.86 7.04 1.11
N PHE A 126 -8.28 6.47 0.05
CA PHE A 126 -7.33 5.37 0.17
C PHE A 126 -6.02 5.82 0.83
N VAL A 127 -5.48 7.00 0.44
CA VAL A 127 -4.28 7.59 1.06
C VAL A 127 -4.53 7.90 2.54
N ASN A 128 -5.65 8.53 2.87
CA ASN A 128 -6.02 8.82 4.26
C ASN A 128 -6.17 7.53 5.08
N SER A 129 -6.81 6.50 4.52
CA SER A 129 -6.92 5.21 5.20
C SER A 129 -5.56 4.52 5.43
N ARG A 130 -4.58 4.79 4.58
CA ARG A 130 -3.18 4.36 4.80
C ARG A 130 -2.52 5.18 5.92
N ALA A 131 -2.69 6.50 5.94
CA ALA A 131 -2.17 7.38 6.98
C ALA A 131 -2.77 7.06 8.36
N ASP A 132 -4.07 6.75 8.42
CA ASP A 132 -4.73 6.27 9.65
C ASP A 132 -4.19 4.90 10.09
N LYS A 133 -3.72 4.07 9.14
CA LYS A 133 -3.06 2.78 9.43
C LYS A 133 -1.58 2.95 9.82
N GLU A 134 -0.94 4.06 9.51
CA GLU A 134 0.38 4.46 10.02
C GLU A 134 0.33 5.12 11.40
N SER A 135 -0.84 5.15 12.05
CA SER A 135 -0.93 5.55 13.45
C SER A 135 0.01 4.68 14.27
N VAL A 136 1.14 5.26 14.69
CA VAL A 136 2.11 4.57 15.51
C VAL A 136 1.46 4.05 16.80
N ILE A 137 1.73 2.82 17.16
CA ILE A 137 1.31 2.26 18.44
C ILE A 137 2.41 2.39 19.47
N LYS A 138 2.02 2.65 20.71
CA LYS A 138 2.95 2.64 21.85
C LYS A 138 2.96 1.26 22.49
N ILE A 139 4.13 0.65 22.53
CA ILE A 139 4.38 -0.65 23.17
C ILE A 139 5.31 -0.42 24.34
N LYS A 140 4.88 -0.81 25.55
CA LYS A 140 5.73 -0.77 26.74
C LYS A 140 6.48 -2.09 26.87
N SER A 141 7.81 -2.05 26.86
CA SER A 141 8.69 -3.20 27.02
C SER A 141 9.83 -2.87 27.98
N ALA A 142 10.12 -3.74 28.93
CA ALA A 142 11.21 -3.59 29.91
C ALA A 142 11.25 -2.21 30.62
N GLY A 143 10.08 -1.57 30.82
CA GLY A 143 9.99 -0.24 31.43
C GLY A 143 10.09 0.94 30.46
N GLU A 144 10.46 0.72 29.22
CA GLU A 144 10.57 1.71 28.17
C GLU A 144 9.34 1.76 27.26
N ASN A 145 9.07 2.92 26.67
CA ASN A 145 8.01 3.11 25.69
C ASN A 145 8.58 3.14 24.27
N TYR A 146 8.19 2.16 23.49
CA TYR A 146 8.55 2.07 22.08
C TYR A 146 7.40 2.61 21.21
N THR A 147 7.71 3.46 20.27
CA THR A 147 6.79 3.91 19.24
C THR A 147 7.05 3.07 17.98
N VAL A 148 6.03 2.33 17.54
CA VAL A 148 6.16 1.34 16.47
C VAL A 148 5.11 1.59 15.41
N ALA A 149 5.51 1.62 14.15
CA ALA A 149 4.58 1.65 13.03
C ALA A 149 3.99 0.24 12.81
N PRO A 150 2.66 0.06 12.75
CA PRO A 150 2.05 -1.22 12.44
C PRO A 150 2.57 -1.86 11.15
N SER A 151 2.95 -1.06 10.16
CA SER A 151 3.55 -1.51 8.91
C SER A 151 4.91 -2.21 9.07
N GLU A 152 5.62 -2.01 10.17
CA GLU A 152 6.87 -2.70 10.49
C GLU A 152 6.65 -4.07 11.14
N ILE A 153 5.46 -4.30 11.71
CA ILE A 153 5.12 -5.53 12.41
C ILE A 153 4.68 -6.59 11.42
N LYS A 154 5.37 -7.73 11.42
CA LYS A 154 5.04 -8.87 10.59
C LYS A 154 4.00 -9.77 11.23
N TYR A 155 4.19 -10.11 12.50
CA TYR A 155 3.23 -10.85 13.31
C TYR A 155 3.53 -10.68 14.79
N VAL A 156 2.56 -11.07 15.62
CA VAL A 156 2.73 -11.14 17.07
C VAL A 156 2.47 -12.56 17.53
N GLU A 157 3.34 -13.06 18.40
CA GLU A 157 3.28 -14.38 19.01
C GLU A 157 3.05 -14.26 20.50
N SER A 158 2.10 -15.02 21.06
CA SER A 158 1.92 -15.14 22.50
C SER A 158 2.72 -16.34 23.01
N CYS A 159 3.69 -16.08 23.88
CA CYS A 159 4.57 -17.08 24.45
C CYS A 159 4.83 -16.78 25.93
N ASN A 160 4.65 -17.78 26.82
CA ASN A 160 5.03 -17.70 28.24
C ASN A 160 4.50 -16.44 28.96
N ARG A 161 3.19 -16.13 28.81
CA ARG A 161 2.50 -14.98 29.42
C ARG A 161 2.95 -13.60 28.94
N LYS A 162 3.74 -13.52 27.88
CA LYS A 162 4.12 -12.30 27.19
C LYS A 162 3.84 -12.43 25.70
N ASN A 163 3.74 -11.33 25.01
CA ASN A 163 3.65 -11.29 23.57
C ASN A 163 5.02 -10.89 23.01
N ILE A 164 5.39 -11.48 21.88
CA ILE A 164 6.60 -11.15 21.15
C ILE A 164 6.16 -10.55 19.81
N VAL A 165 6.49 -9.29 19.60
CA VAL A 165 6.27 -8.57 18.34
C VAL A 165 7.45 -8.86 17.42
N HIS A 166 7.18 -9.46 16.26
CA HIS A 166 8.18 -9.79 15.25
C HIS A 166 8.13 -8.77 14.13
N PHE A 167 9.25 -8.09 13.90
CA PHE A 167 9.38 -7.07 12.87
C PHE A 167 9.87 -7.65 11.54
N ARG A 168 9.65 -6.91 10.47
CA ARG A 168 10.08 -7.26 9.10
C ARG A 168 11.60 -7.37 8.95
N ASP A 169 12.35 -6.61 9.73
CA ASP A 169 13.81 -6.57 9.76
C ASP A 169 14.45 -7.64 10.66
N GLY A 170 13.63 -8.52 11.26
CA GLY A 170 14.07 -9.60 12.14
C GLY A 170 14.19 -9.21 13.61
N ARG A 171 14.06 -7.92 13.96
CA ARG A 171 13.99 -7.49 15.37
C ARG A 171 12.79 -8.13 16.06
N LYS A 172 12.88 -8.27 17.38
CA LYS A 172 11.81 -8.73 18.25
C LYS A 172 11.65 -7.79 19.44
N LEU A 173 10.41 -7.55 19.86
CA LEU A 173 10.11 -6.74 21.03
C LEU A 173 9.13 -7.50 21.95
N GLU A 174 9.50 -7.66 23.22
CA GLU A 174 8.61 -8.27 24.21
C GLU A 174 7.55 -7.26 24.66
N TYR A 175 6.32 -7.71 24.76
CA TYR A 175 5.19 -6.89 25.19
C TYR A 175 4.40 -7.61 26.29
N TYR A 176 4.22 -6.92 27.40
CA TYR A 176 3.41 -7.38 28.52
C TYR A 176 2.01 -6.77 28.43
N GLY A 177 1.03 -7.54 28.00
CA GLY A 177 -0.36 -7.14 27.80
C GLY A 177 -1.16 -8.28 27.15
N THR A 178 -2.42 -8.08 26.94
CA THR A 178 -3.26 -9.09 26.29
C THR A 178 -3.14 -9.01 24.76
N MET A 179 -3.26 -10.17 24.09
CA MET A 179 -3.33 -10.21 22.64
C MET A 179 -4.53 -9.42 22.09
N SER A 180 -5.64 -9.41 22.85
CA SER A 180 -6.86 -8.69 22.46
C SER A 180 -6.69 -7.17 22.50
N GLU A 181 -5.96 -6.63 23.47
CA GLU A 181 -5.62 -5.19 23.49
C GLU A 181 -4.74 -4.81 22.30
N LEU A 182 -3.79 -5.68 21.95
CA LEU A 182 -2.91 -5.42 20.83
C LEU A 182 -3.65 -5.55 19.49
N GLU A 183 -4.56 -6.52 19.35
CA GLU A 183 -5.44 -6.70 18.20
C GLU A 183 -6.31 -5.45 17.96
N GLN A 184 -6.85 -4.83 19.01
CA GLN A 184 -7.60 -3.57 18.90
C GLN A 184 -6.74 -2.40 18.44
N LYS A 185 -5.49 -2.31 18.93
CA LYS A 185 -4.54 -1.26 18.54
C LYS A 185 -4.02 -1.44 17.11
N LEU A 186 -3.92 -2.68 16.65
CA LEU A 186 -3.41 -3.09 15.34
C LEU A 186 -4.53 -3.37 14.33
N SER A 187 -5.67 -2.70 14.43
CA SER A 187 -6.82 -2.89 13.53
C SER A 187 -6.43 -2.75 12.03
N GLY A 188 -7.29 -3.24 11.17
CA GLY A 188 -7.17 -3.10 9.70
C GLY A 188 -6.43 -4.27 9.04
N ASN A 189 -5.12 -4.21 8.89
CA ASN A 189 -4.35 -5.25 8.20
C ASN A 189 -4.05 -6.49 9.05
N PHE A 190 -4.42 -6.48 10.32
CA PHE A 190 -4.11 -7.57 11.24
C PHE A 190 -5.29 -8.49 11.45
N PHE A 191 -5.01 -9.79 11.45
CA PHE A 191 -6.00 -10.81 11.75
C PHE A 191 -5.45 -11.85 12.74
N ARG A 192 -6.25 -12.17 13.76
CA ARG A 192 -5.91 -13.18 14.74
C ARG A 192 -6.25 -14.57 14.24
N ILE A 193 -5.27 -15.28 13.71
CA ILE A 193 -5.42 -16.61 13.12
C ILE A 193 -5.48 -17.74 14.17
N HIS A 194 -4.93 -17.50 15.36
CA HIS A 194 -4.87 -18.45 16.48
C HIS A 194 -4.91 -17.70 17.81
N LYS A 195 -5.23 -18.39 18.91
CA LYS A 195 -5.15 -17.77 20.25
C LYS A 195 -3.78 -17.14 20.56
N GLY A 196 -2.73 -17.68 19.97
CA GLY A 196 -1.34 -17.24 20.14
C GLY A 196 -0.75 -16.48 18.94
N TYR A 197 -1.49 -16.24 17.87
CA TYR A 197 -0.93 -15.58 16.68
C TYR A 197 -1.86 -14.51 16.11
N LEU A 198 -1.32 -13.30 15.99
CA LEU A 198 -1.92 -12.17 15.29
C LEU A 198 -1.00 -11.82 14.10
N VAL A 199 -1.48 -11.94 12.88
CA VAL A 199 -0.66 -11.77 11.67
C VAL A 199 -1.04 -10.50 10.91
N ASN A 200 -0.06 -9.84 10.34
CA ASN A 200 -0.27 -8.77 9.39
C ASN A 200 -0.44 -9.38 7.99
N MET A 201 -1.63 -9.22 7.42
CA MET A 201 -1.99 -9.77 6.11
C MET A 201 -1.16 -9.20 4.95
N ALA A 202 -0.51 -8.05 5.15
CA ALA A 202 0.42 -7.48 4.16
C ALA A 202 1.67 -8.35 3.93
N TYR A 203 2.02 -9.21 4.87
CA TYR A 203 3.18 -10.11 4.76
C TYR A 203 2.80 -11.54 4.38
N LEU A 204 1.53 -11.79 4.07
CA LEU A 204 1.07 -13.12 3.70
C LEU A 204 1.59 -13.53 2.32
N VAL A 205 2.14 -14.75 2.22
CA VAL A 205 2.61 -15.35 0.95
C VAL A 205 1.64 -16.42 0.49
N LYS A 206 1.22 -17.31 1.40
CA LYS A 206 0.26 -18.37 1.13
C LYS A 206 -0.46 -18.77 2.41
N TYR A 207 -1.59 -19.43 2.28
CA TYR A 207 -2.32 -19.99 3.41
C TYR A 207 -3.04 -21.27 3.00
N ASP A 208 -3.34 -22.10 3.98
CA ASP A 208 -4.22 -23.25 3.90
C ASP A 208 -5.16 -23.30 5.11
N ARG A 209 -5.89 -24.41 5.31
CA ARG A 209 -6.87 -24.53 6.41
C ARG A 209 -6.23 -24.57 7.80
N THR A 210 -4.96 -24.78 7.91
CA THR A 210 -4.25 -25.07 9.17
C THR A 210 -3.06 -24.16 9.41
N SER A 211 -2.58 -23.45 8.37
CA SER A 211 -1.40 -22.58 8.49
C SER A 211 -1.44 -21.38 7.56
N VAL A 212 -0.64 -20.38 7.89
CA VAL A 212 -0.26 -19.27 7.01
C VAL A 212 1.25 -19.21 6.91
N THR A 213 1.77 -18.89 5.72
CA THR A 213 3.19 -18.64 5.49
C THR A 213 3.39 -17.17 5.21
N LEU A 214 4.30 -16.55 5.94
CA LEU A 214 4.65 -15.14 5.79
C LEU A 214 5.92 -14.96 4.94
N GLN A 215 6.16 -13.74 4.48
CA GLN A 215 7.42 -13.33 3.86
C GLN A 215 8.57 -13.61 4.83
N GLY A 216 9.61 -14.36 4.36
CA GLY A 216 10.68 -14.86 5.24
C GLY A 216 10.52 -16.33 5.61
N LYS A 217 9.46 -17.01 5.07
CA LYS A 217 9.17 -18.45 5.20
C LYS A 217 8.70 -18.90 6.61
N GLU A 218 8.35 -17.97 7.49
CA GLU A 218 7.71 -18.35 8.75
C GLU A 218 6.34 -18.98 8.48
N GLU A 219 6.13 -20.16 8.99
CA GLU A 219 4.86 -20.88 8.96
C GLU A 219 4.21 -20.84 10.34
N LEU A 220 3.01 -20.23 10.41
CA LEU A 220 2.26 -20.03 11.65
C LEU A 220 0.97 -20.83 11.61
N MET A 221 0.69 -21.53 12.72
CA MET A 221 -0.51 -22.36 12.85
C MET A 221 -1.78 -21.50 12.88
N MET A 222 -2.77 -21.87 12.08
CA MET A 222 -4.11 -21.27 12.09
C MET A 222 -5.13 -22.23 12.71
N SER A 223 -6.01 -21.69 13.55
CA SER A 223 -7.14 -22.46 14.08
C SER A 223 -8.17 -22.76 12.98
N LYS A 224 -8.61 -24.01 12.88
CA LYS A 224 -9.63 -24.43 11.92
C LYS A 224 -10.91 -23.60 12.00
N TYR A 225 -11.27 -23.15 13.20
CA TYR A 225 -12.46 -22.31 13.45
C TYR A 225 -12.27 -20.87 12.95
N ARG A 226 -11.03 -20.41 12.80
CA ARG A 226 -10.73 -19.04 12.33
C ARG A 226 -10.58 -18.96 10.82
N TYR A 227 -10.42 -20.09 10.14
CA TYR A 227 -10.20 -20.15 8.70
C TYR A 227 -11.28 -19.43 7.87
N PRO A 228 -12.60 -19.65 8.08
CA PRO A 228 -13.64 -18.97 7.28
C PRO A 228 -13.60 -17.46 7.45
N ASP A 229 -13.46 -16.98 8.69
CA ASP A 229 -13.37 -15.55 9.00
C ASP A 229 -12.09 -14.93 8.43
N PHE A 230 -10.97 -15.67 8.49
CA PHE A 230 -9.71 -15.25 7.90
C PHE A 230 -9.82 -15.08 6.38
N VAL A 231 -10.39 -16.03 5.67
CA VAL A 231 -10.58 -15.94 4.22
C VAL A 231 -11.44 -14.73 3.85
N LYS A 232 -12.53 -14.50 4.59
CA LYS A 232 -13.38 -13.32 4.39
C LYS A 232 -12.60 -12.02 4.60
N ALA A 233 -11.90 -11.89 5.71
CA ALA A 233 -11.09 -10.70 6.03
C ALA A 233 -9.96 -10.49 5.02
N TYR A 234 -9.32 -11.56 4.55
CA TYR A 234 -8.26 -11.46 3.55
C TYR A 234 -8.80 -11.05 2.18
N MET A 235 -9.97 -11.55 1.77
CA MET A 235 -10.62 -11.10 0.54
C MET A 235 -11.08 -9.64 0.60
N GLU A 236 -11.49 -9.16 1.78
CA GLU A 236 -11.79 -7.74 2.02
C GLU A 236 -10.51 -6.88 1.99
N TYR A 237 -9.41 -7.40 2.50
CA TYR A 237 -8.09 -6.74 2.47
C TYR A 237 -7.53 -6.58 1.05
N LEU A 238 -7.83 -7.52 0.13
CA LEU A 238 -7.37 -7.50 -1.26
C LEU A 238 -8.19 -6.60 -2.20
N LYS A 239 -9.37 -6.13 -1.76
CA LYS A 239 -10.21 -5.18 -2.51
C LYS A 239 -9.68 -3.76 -2.41
#